data_4bcc37a82116791480dbb015f46eb72d
#
_entry.id   4bcc37a82116791480dbb015f46eb72d
#
_cell.length_a   1.000
_cell.length_b   1.000
_cell.length_c   1.000
_cell.angle_alpha   90.00
_cell.angle_beta   90.00
_cell.angle_gamma   90.00
#
_symmetry.space_group_name_H-M   'P 1'
#
loop_
_entity.id
_entity.type
_entity.pdbx_description
1 polymer ?
#
loop_
_entity_poly.entity_id
_entity_poly.type
_entity_poly.pdbx_seq_one_letter_code
_entity_poly.pdbx_strand_id
1 'polypeptide(L)'
;MEASVANKEYPQEPEVTDSAEPEQQGEAGAEVSVEALQATIVSLNAAMEAAKEQVLRSQAEAQNARRRAEQDVEKAHKFGLEKIVNDLLPVVDNFERALAALDPADETLKAVYEGIQLTHKSFIDALARHQVVPVDPQGEPFDPQLHQAISVVPNPDVEPNSVINVFQKGYTLSGRLVRPAMVVVAKAAD
;
A
#
# COMPACT_ATOMS: atom_id res chain seq x y z
N MET A 1 9.82 -7.09 48.55
CA MET A 1 9.88 -8.20 47.56
C MET A 1 10.96 -7.82 46.54
N GLU A 2 12.12 -8.43 46.76
CA GLU A 2 13.36 -8.15 46.06
C GLU A 2 13.36 -8.86 44.72
N ALA A 3 13.63 -8.12 43.64
CA ALA A 3 13.80 -8.69 42.30
C ALA A 3 15.28 -9.03 42.11
N SER A 4 15.54 -10.34 42.00
CA SER A 4 16.80 -11.00 41.74
C SER A 4 17.43 -10.54 40.42
N VAL A 5 18.64 -9.95 40.49
CA VAL A 5 19.49 -9.61 39.37
C VAL A 5 20.23 -10.86 38.92
N ALA A 6 19.93 -11.37 37.78
CA ALA A 6 20.65 -12.49 37.17
C ALA A 6 22.04 -12.05 36.73
N ASN A 7 23.04 -12.66 37.34
CA ASN A 7 24.47 -12.52 37.07
C ASN A 7 24.82 -13.20 35.72
N LYS A 8 25.28 -12.44 34.73
CA LYS A 8 25.83 -12.98 33.47
C LYS A 8 27.30 -13.36 33.73
N GLU A 9 27.58 -14.65 33.80
CA GLU A 9 28.94 -15.21 33.79
C GLU A 9 29.60 -14.91 32.43
N TYR A 10 30.75 -14.27 32.51
CA TYR A 10 31.69 -14.14 31.39
C TYR A 10 32.55 -15.41 31.32
N PRO A 11 32.87 -15.93 30.11
CA PRO A 11 33.77 -17.07 29.95
C PRO A 11 35.18 -16.67 30.40
N GLN A 12 35.78 -17.50 31.27
CA GLN A 12 37.15 -17.35 31.72
C GLN A 12 38.14 -17.71 30.58
N GLU A 13 39.14 -16.87 30.44
CA GLU A 13 40.31 -17.12 29.59
C GLU A 13 41.08 -18.36 30.11
N PRO A 14 41.60 -19.23 29.22
CA PRO A 14 42.41 -20.32 29.66
C PRO A 14 43.81 -19.86 30.11
N GLU A 15 44.25 -20.34 31.30
CA GLU A 15 45.58 -20.14 31.83
C GLU A 15 46.65 -20.64 30.86
N VAL A 16 47.61 -19.78 30.57
CA VAL A 16 48.80 -20.09 29.81
C VAL A 16 49.78 -20.81 30.74
N THR A 17 49.91 -22.12 30.64
CA THR A 17 51.01 -22.84 31.26
C THR A 17 52.26 -22.68 30.45
N ASP A 18 53.22 -21.97 31.05
CA ASP A 18 54.62 -21.82 30.64
C ASP A 18 55.32 -23.20 30.78
N SER A 19 55.85 -23.73 29.71
CA SER A 19 57.10 -24.44 29.60
C SER A 19 57.20 -25.35 28.35
N ALA A 20 57.84 -24.86 27.31
CA ALA A 20 58.70 -25.66 26.45
C ALA A 20 59.57 -24.74 25.59
N GLU A 21 60.87 -24.82 25.74
CA GLU A 21 61.85 -24.17 24.89
C GLU A 21 61.62 -24.52 23.40
N PRO A 22 61.74 -23.53 22.48
CA PRO A 22 61.65 -23.82 21.08
C PRO A 22 62.97 -24.38 20.57
N GLU A 23 62.96 -25.66 20.19
CA GLU A 23 63.97 -26.18 19.28
C GLU A 23 63.97 -25.33 17.99
N GLN A 24 65.11 -24.73 17.73
CA GLN A 24 65.43 -24.04 16.50
C GLN A 24 65.37 -25.03 15.33
N GLN A 25 64.21 -25.21 14.72
CA GLN A 25 64.12 -25.74 13.38
C GLN A 25 64.31 -24.59 12.39
N GLY A 26 65.35 -24.79 11.57
CA GLY A 26 65.85 -23.82 10.62
C GLY A 26 64.80 -23.11 9.77
N GLU A 27 64.87 -21.83 9.74
CA GLU A 27 64.26 -20.99 8.71
C GLU A 27 64.80 -21.43 7.33
N ALA A 28 64.07 -22.34 6.69
CA ALA A 28 64.13 -22.41 5.25
C ALA A 28 63.41 -21.16 4.73
N GLY A 29 64.14 -20.06 4.62
CA GLY A 29 63.67 -18.84 3.95
C GLY A 29 63.27 -19.23 2.53
N ALA A 30 61.99 -19.44 2.31
CA ALA A 30 61.46 -19.50 0.98
C ALA A 30 61.69 -18.14 0.35
N GLU A 31 62.74 -18.06 -0.52
CA GLU A 31 62.94 -16.88 -1.38
C GLU A 31 61.66 -16.68 -2.17
N VAL A 32 60.82 -15.77 -1.71
CA VAL A 32 59.60 -15.40 -2.41
C VAL A 32 60.02 -14.75 -3.72
N SER A 33 59.91 -15.46 -4.84
CA SER A 33 60.36 -14.94 -6.12
C SER A 33 59.58 -13.67 -6.49
N VAL A 34 60.24 -12.73 -7.13
CA VAL A 34 59.61 -11.47 -7.60
C VAL A 34 58.37 -11.79 -8.45
N GLU A 35 58.42 -12.84 -9.23
CA GLU A 35 57.28 -13.28 -10.06
C GLU A 35 56.11 -13.76 -9.20
N ALA A 36 56.32 -14.47 -8.08
CA ALA A 36 55.26 -14.86 -7.16
C ALA A 36 54.58 -13.68 -6.47
N LEU A 37 55.39 -12.68 -6.10
CA LEU A 37 54.85 -11.42 -5.55
C LEU A 37 54.03 -10.65 -6.59
N GLN A 38 54.50 -10.56 -7.82
CA GLN A 38 53.77 -9.90 -8.92
C GLN A 38 52.44 -10.62 -9.21
N ALA A 39 52.44 -11.95 -9.26
CA ALA A 39 51.21 -12.74 -9.44
C ALA A 39 50.21 -12.49 -8.30
N THR A 40 50.73 -12.42 -7.06
CA THR A 40 49.89 -12.12 -5.89
C THR A 40 49.30 -10.71 -5.96
N ILE A 41 50.07 -9.71 -6.35
CA ILE A 41 49.58 -8.33 -6.53
C ILE A 41 48.48 -8.27 -7.61
N VAL A 42 48.65 -8.97 -8.74
CA VAL A 42 47.63 -9.01 -9.80
C VAL A 42 46.36 -9.69 -9.29
N SER A 43 46.47 -10.80 -8.57
CA SER A 43 45.29 -11.49 -8.01
C SER A 43 44.56 -10.65 -6.95
N LEU A 44 45.31 -9.96 -6.08
CA LEU A 44 44.73 -9.05 -5.06
C LEU A 44 44.03 -7.83 -5.70
N ASN A 45 44.63 -7.25 -6.73
CA ASN A 45 44.00 -6.16 -7.47
C ASN A 45 42.71 -6.62 -8.15
N ALA A 46 42.69 -7.78 -8.79
CA ALA A 46 41.51 -8.36 -9.38
C ALA A 46 40.41 -8.64 -8.32
N ALA A 47 40.80 -9.20 -7.17
CA ALA A 47 39.88 -9.42 -6.05
C ALA A 47 39.33 -8.11 -5.48
N MET A 48 40.16 -7.06 -5.38
CA MET A 48 39.76 -5.76 -4.92
C MET A 48 38.74 -5.10 -5.89
N GLU A 49 38.97 -5.16 -7.18
CA GLU A 49 38.01 -4.63 -8.18
C GLU A 49 36.70 -5.43 -8.15
N ALA A 50 36.74 -6.75 -8.06
CA ALA A 50 35.53 -7.57 -7.90
C ALA A 50 34.76 -7.21 -6.60
N ALA A 51 35.46 -7.00 -5.49
CA ALA A 51 34.86 -6.60 -4.24
C ALA A 51 34.22 -5.19 -4.34
N LYS A 52 34.88 -4.24 -5.02
CA LYS A 52 34.31 -2.90 -5.27
C LYS A 52 33.03 -3.00 -6.11
N GLU A 53 33.05 -3.78 -7.18
CA GLU A 53 31.86 -4.00 -8.00
C GLU A 53 30.72 -4.62 -7.18
N GLN A 54 31.04 -5.62 -6.36
CA GLN A 54 30.05 -6.24 -5.46
C GLN A 54 29.45 -5.24 -4.48
N VAL A 55 30.27 -4.37 -3.87
CA VAL A 55 29.79 -3.32 -2.95
C VAL A 55 28.89 -2.33 -3.67
N LEU A 56 29.26 -1.86 -4.87
CA LEU A 56 28.43 -0.96 -5.66
C LEU A 56 27.10 -1.60 -6.03
N ARG A 57 27.10 -2.86 -6.43
CA ARG A 57 25.89 -3.62 -6.73
C ARG A 57 25.00 -3.77 -5.50
N SER A 58 25.58 -4.17 -4.36
CA SER A 58 24.84 -4.30 -3.10
C SER A 58 24.25 -2.98 -2.63
N GLN A 59 24.97 -1.87 -2.80
CA GLN A 59 24.45 -0.53 -2.48
C GLN A 59 23.28 -0.14 -3.37
N ALA A 60 23.36 -0.43 -4.70
CA ALA A 60 22.26 -0.16 -5.62
C ALA A 60 21.03 -1.02 -5.30
N GLU A 61 21.22 -2.29 -4.98
CA GLU A 61 20.14 -3.19 -4.55
C GLU A 61 19.49 -2.72 -3.25
N ALA A 62 20.30 -2.34 -2.25
CA ALA A 62 19.80 -1.80 -0.98
C ALA A 62 19.00 -0.50 -1.18
N GLN A 63 19.48 0.41 -2.03
CA GLN A 63 18.76 1.64 -2.36
C GLN A 63 17.46 1.37 -3.08
N ASN A 64 17.43 0.42 -4.03
CA ASN A 64 16.21 0.02 -4.72
C ASN A 64 15.20 -0.65 -3.77
N ALA A 65 15.69 -1.53 -2.86
CA ALA A 65 14.86 -2.17 -1.85
C ALA A 65 14.24 -1.13 -0.89
N ARG A 66 15.04 -0.16 -0.44
CA ARG A 66 14.56 0.94 0.41
C ARG A 66 13.47 1.75 -0.28
N ARG A 67 13.70 2.19 -1.53
CA ARG A 67 12.70 2.94 -2.29
C ARG A 67 11.40 2.15 -2.47
N ARG A 68 11.51 0.84 -2.74
CA ARG A 68 10.31 -0.04 -2.84
C ARG A 68 9.57 -0.12 -1.51
N ALA A 69 10.29 -0.32 -0.41
CA ALA A 69 9.70 -0.38 0.92
C ALA A 69 8.97 0.93 1.28
N GLU A 70 9.56 2.09 0.98
CA GLU A 70 8.94 3.41 1.20
C GLU A 70 7.63 3.53 0.39
N GLN A 71 7.63 3.09 -0.88
CA GLN A 71 6.42 3.09 -1.72
C GLN A 71 5.35 2.11 -1.20
N ASP A 72 5.76 0.95 -0.70
CA ASP A 72 4.81 -0.05 -0.17
C ASP A 72 4.19 0.43 1.15
N VAL A 73 4.97 1.09 2.01
CA VAL A 73 4.45 1.76 3.22
C VAL A 73 3.45 2.86 2.85
N GLU A 74 3.79 3.71 1.88
CA GLU A 74 2.87 4.77 1.41
C GLU A 74 1.55 4.18 0.86
N LYS A 75 1.63 3.13 0.04
CA LYS A 75 0.45 2.42 -0.47
C LYS A 75 -0.36 1.79 0.65
N ALA A 76 0.30 1.16 1.63
CA ALA A 76 -0.37 0.57 2.77
C ALA A 76 -1.13 1.62 3.60
N HIS A 77 -0.56 2.80 3.80
CA HIS A 77 -1.24 3.91 4.47
C HIS A 77 -2.43 4.45 3.68
N LYS A 78 -2.29 4.62 2.36
CA LYS A 78 -3.37 5.16 1.51
C LYS A 78 -4.53 4.18 1.30
N PHE A 79 -4.23 2.89 1.15
CA PHE A 79 -5.21 1.89 0.70
C PHE A 79 -5.48 0.77 1.71
N GLY A 80 -4.83 0.79 2.88
CA GLY A 80 -5.03 -0.24 3.91
C GLY A 80 -6.47 -0.37 4.40
N LEU A 81 -7.26 0.70 4.28
CA LEU A 81 -8.67 0.73 4.67
C LEU A 81 -9.62 0.33 3.54
N GLU A 82 -9.13 0.04 2.32
CA GLU A 82 -9.98 -0.24 1.14
C GLU A 82 -10.99 -1.36 1.40
N LYS A 83 -10.55 -2.44 2.06
CA LYS A 83 -11.44 -3.57 2.38
C LYS A 83 -12.55 -3.17 3.36
N ILE A 84 -12.21 -2.47 4.43
CA ILE A 84 -13.19 -1.99 5.42
C ILE A 84 -14.16 -1.02 4.77
N VAL A 85 -13.65 -0.09 3.94
CA VAL A 85 -14.51 0.83 3.20
C VAL A 85 -15.51 0.05 2.35
N ASN A 86 -15.03 -0.92 1.56
CA ASN A 86 -15.90 -1.71 0.70
C ASN A 86 -16.99 -2.46 1.48
N ASP A 87 -16.65 -3.00 2.66
CA ASP A 87 -17.62 -3.68 3.54
C ASP A 87 -18.63 -2.70 4.18
N LEU A 88 -18.31 -1.40 4.28
CA LEU A 88 -19.20 -0.36 4.81
C LEU A 88 -20.10 0.28 3.76
N LEU A 89 -19.76 0.22 2.46
CA LEU A 89 -20.56 0.82 1.40
C LEU A 89 -22.01 0.32 1.35
N PRO A 90 -22.32 -0.97 1.59
CA PRO A 90 -23.71 -1.44 1.67
C PRO A 90 -24.54 -0.76 2.76
N VAL A 91 -23.90 -0.27 3.83
CA VAL A 91 -24.59 0.51 4.89
C VAL A 91 -25.06 1.85 4.35
N VAL A 92 -24.22 2.52 3.57
CA VAL A 92 -24.57 3.77 2.88
C VAL A 92 -25.71 3.55 1.91
N ASP A 93 -25.62 2.48 1.09
CA ASP A 93 -26.68 2.12 0.14
C ASP A 93 -28.04 1.88 0.84
N ASN A 94 -28.00 1.28 2.03
CA ASN A 94 -29.20 1.05 2.83
C ASN A 94 -29.80 2.36 3.35
N PHE A 95 -28.98 3.32 3.77
CA PHE A 95 -29.48 4.67 4.13
C PHE A 95 -30.08 5.38 2.94
N GLU A 96 -29.45 5.37 1.77
CA GLU A 96 -30.00 5.98 0.55
C GLU A 96 -31.33 5.33 0.15
N ARG A 97 -31.43 4.02 0.23
CA ARG A 97 -32.65 3.27 -0.05
C ARG A 97 -33.75 3.58 0.94
N ALA A 98 -33.42 3.69 2.23
CA ALA A 98 -34.39 4.09 3.26
C ALA A 98 -34.93 5.50 3.03
N LEU A 99 -34.04 6.45 2.69
CA LEU A 99 -34.44 7.82 2.35
C LEU A 99 -35.32 7.88 1.10
N ALA A 100 -35.00 7.07 0.08
CA ALA A 100 -35.81 7.01 -1.14
C ALA A 100 -37.18 6.34 -0.95
N ALA A 101 -37.34 5.50 0.07
CA ALA A 101 -38.61 4.83 0.39
C ALA A 101 -39.53 5.66 1.26
N LEU A 102 -39.06 6.72 1.90
CA LEU A 102 -39.82 7.62 2.76
C LEU A 102 -40.29 8.83 1.97
N ASP A 103 -41.56 9.19 2.13
CA ASP A 103 -42.08 10.46 1.59
C ASP A 103 -41.66 11.62 2.52
N PRO A 104 -40.84 12.56 2.05
CA PRO A 104 -40.46 13.71 2.87
C PRO A 104 -41.62 14.66 3.23
N ALA A 105 -42.77 14.54 2.55
CA ALA A 105 -43.96 15.31 2.82
C ALA A 105 -44.88 14.70 3.90
N ASP A 106 -44.62 13.45 4.32
CA ASP A 106 -45.37 12.79 5.38
C ASP A 106 -44.96 13.34 6.76
N GLU A 107 -45.80 14.17 7.34
CA GLU A 107 -45.59 14.75 8.66
C GLU A 107 -45.42 13.70 9.78
N THR A 108 -45.98 12.49 9.63
CA THR A 108 -45.85 11.42 10.64
C THR A 108 -44.47 10.79 10.64
N LEU A 109 -43.77 10.79 9.51
CA LEU A 109 -42.46 10.21 9.31
C LEU A 109 -41.34 11.24 9.24
N LYS A 110 -41.66 12.52 9.27
CA LYS A 110 -40.68 13.61 9.11
C LYS A 110 -39.51 13.52 10.09
N ALA A 111 -39.76 13.29 11.37
CA ALA A 111 -38.69 13.17 12.37
C ALA A 111 -37.76 11.97 12.09
N VAL A 112 -38.32 10.86 11.58
CA VAL A 112 -37.56 9.68 11.20
C VAL A 112 -36.72 9.97 9.96
N TYR A 113 -37.32 10.60 8.95
CA TYR A 113 -36.64 11.02 7.72
C TYR A 113 -35.45 11.95 8.04
N GLU A 114 -35.67 13.01 8.83
CA GLU A 114 -34.61 13.91 9.24
C GLU A 114 -33.47 13.20 10.03
N GLY A 115 -33.85 12.30 10.93
CA GLY A 115 -32.87 11.48 11.68
C GLY A 115 -32.01 10.60 10.79
N ILE A 116 -32.59 9.90 9.82
CA ILE A 116 -31.85 9.08 8.86
C ILE A 116 -30.97 9.96 7.96
N GLN A 117 -31.49 11.08 7.47
CA GLN A 117 -30.75 12.01 6.64
C GLN A 117 -29.52 12.57 7.36
N LEU A 118 -29.67 12.96 8.64
CA LEU A 118 -28.57 13.46 9.44
C LEU A 118 -27.52 12.37 9.70
N THR A 119 -27.96 11.15 9.97
CA THR A 119 -27.06 10.01 10.18
C THR A 119 -26.29 9.66 8.90
N HIS A 120 -26.98 9.60 7.77
CA HIS A 120 -26.36 9.38 6.46
C HIS A 120 -25.31 10.47 6.17
N LYS A 121 -25.69 11.75 6.34
CA LYS A 121 -24.76 12.87 6.15
C LYS A 121 -23.53 12.75 7.03
N SER A 122 -23.71 12.47 8.33
CA SER A 122 -22.59 12.32 9.27
C SER A 122 -21.68 11.16 8.89
N PHE A 123 -22.23 10.08 8.35
CA PHE A 123 -21.46 8.93 7.88
C PHE A 123 -20.63 9.27 6.62
N ILE A 124 -21.24 9.94 5.63
CA ILE A 124 -20.52 10.42 4.44
C ILE A 124 -19.42 11.40 4.83
N ASP A 125 -19.68 12.34 5.73
CA ASP A 125 -18.68 13.28 6.23
C ASP A 125 -17.51 12.55 6.95
N ALA A 126 -17.81 11.45 7.65
CA ALA A 126 -16.78 10.61 8.25
C ALA A 126 -15.91 9.90 7.19
N LEU A 127 -16.52 9.34 6.17
CA LEU A 127 -15.83 8.72 5.04
C LEU A 127 -14.95 9.73 4.29
N ALA A 128 -15.46 10.94 4.05
CA ALA A 128 -14.74 12.02 3.37
C ALA A 128 -13.45 12.43 4.11
N ARG A 129 -13.45 12.44 5.46
CA ARG A 129 -12.24 12.69 6.26
C ARG A 129 -11.14 11.66 6.01
N HIS A 130 -11.50 10.47 5.58
CA HIS A 130 -10.56 9.40 5.19
C HIS A 130 -10.36 9.31 3.68
N GLN A 131 -10.66 10.39 2.95
CA GLN A 131 -10.49 10.49 1.48
C GLN A 131 -11.31 9.45 0.70
N VAL A 132 -12.43 9.01 1.26
CA VAL A 132 -13.45 8.24 0.54
C VAL A 132 -14.44 9.23 -0.04
N VAL A 133 -14.50 9.30 -1.37
CA VAL A 133 -15.31 10.29 -2.11
C VAL A 133 -16.36 9.55 -2.93
N PRO A 134 -17.64 9.95 -2.85
CA PRO A 134 -18.69 9.39 -3.69
C PRO A 134 -18.51 9.78 -5.16
N VAL A 135 -18.88 8.87 -6.06
CA VAL A 135 -18.99 9.08 -7.51
C VAL A 135 -20.46 8.99 -7.86
N ASP A 136 -21.07 10.15 -8.14
CA ASP A 136 -22.49 10.31 -8.47
C ASP A 136 -22.61 11.10 -9.78
N PRO A 137 -22.43 10.41 -10.92
CA PRO A 137 -22.28 11.06 -12.23
C PRO A 137 -23.61 11.37 -12.92
N GLN A 138 -24.69 11.60 -12.19
CA GLN A 138 -25.98 11.89 -12.80
C GLN A 138 -25.92 13.14 -13.70
N GLY A 139 -26.27 12.98 -14.96
CA GLY A 139 -26.17 14.04 -15.97
C GLY A 139 -24.78 14.25 -16.56
N GLU A 140 -23.77 13.51 -16.14
CA GLU A 140 -22.41 13.59 -16.67
C GLU A 140 -22.18 12.58 -17.80
N PRO A 141 -21.14 12.76 -18.62
CA PRO A 141 -20.72 11.75 -19.60
C PRO A 141 -20.33 10.42 -18.92
N PHE A 142 -20.65 9.30 -19.55
CA PHE A 142 -20.26 7.98 -19.07
C PHE A 142 -18.74 7.78 -19.17
N ASP A 143 -18.10 7.44 -18.06
CA ASP A 143 -16.69 7.09 -17.98
C ASP A 143 -16.53 5.60 -17.59
N PRO A 144 -16.02 4.74 -18.50
CA PRO A 144 -15.80 3.32 -18.20
C PRO A 144 -14.82 3.04 -17.05
N GLN A 145 -13.98 4.00 -16.66
CA GLN A 145 -13.02 3.84 -15.57
C GLN A 145 -13.67 3.99 -14.18
N LEU A 146 -14.77 4.75 -14.08
CA LEU A 146 -15.45 5.07 -12.84
C LEU A 146 -16.87 4.50 -12.77
N HIS A 147 -17.49 4.19 -13.91
CA HIS A 147 -18.89 3.83 -14.04
C HIS A 147 -19.07 2.44 -14.63
N GLN A 148 -20.12 1.76 -14.19
CA GLN A 148 -20.58 0.49 -14.74
C GLN A 148 -22.00 0.67 -15.29
N ALA A 149 -22.15 0.65 -16.62
CA ALA A 149 -23.47 0.68 -17.25
C ALA A 149 -24.21 -0.64 -17.00
N ILE A 150 -25.38 -0.56 -16.34
CA ILE A 150 -26.26 -1.70 -16.11
C ILE A 150 -27.38 -1.79 -17.15
N SER A 151 -27.72 -0.65 -17.78
CA SER A 151 -28.71 -0.56 -18.83
C SER A 151 -28.39 0.62 -19.76
N VAL A 152 -28.82 0.48 -21.01
CA VAL A 152 -28.75 1.55 -22.00
C VAL A 152 -30.15 1.78 -22.54
N VAL A 153 -30.64 3.01 -22.42
CA VAL A 153 -32.04 3.37 -22.76
C VAL A 153 -32.03 4.49 -23.79
N PRO A 154 -32.82 4.38 -24.87
CA PRO A 154 -33.04 5.49 -25.79
C PRO A 154 -33.66 6.68 -25.05
N ASN A 155 -33.02 7.84 -25.12
CA ASN A 155 -33.56 9.07 -24.55
C ASN A 155 -33.19 10.24 -25.48
N PRO A 156 -34.19 10.88 -26.11
CA PRO A 156 -33.95 12.00 -27.02
C PRO A 156 -33.64 13.32 -26.31
N ASP A 157 -33.94 13.41 -24.99
CA ASP A 157 -33.83 14.67 -24.22
C ASP A 157 -32.44 14.89 -23.65
N VAL A 158 -31.56 13.90 -23.73
CA VAL A 158 -30.18 13.98 -23.20
C VAL A 158 -29.16 13.55 -24.25
N GLU A 159 -27.95 14.05 -24.13
CA GLU A 159 -26.86 13.68 -25.05
C GLU A 159 -26.58 12.17 -25.00
N PRO A 160 -26.37 11.54 -26.16
CA PRO A 160 -25.95 10.13 -26.20
C PRO A 160 -24.70 9.91 -25.37
N ASN A 161 -24.62 8.74 -24.72
CA ASN A 161 -23.51 8.36 -23.82
C ASN A 161 -23.44 9.17 -22.51
N SER A 162 -24.53 9.86 -22.13
CA SER A 162 -24.65 10.50 -20.82
C SER A 162 -25.34 9.59 -19.82
N VAL A 163 -25.03 9.77 -18.54
CA VAL A 163 -25.65 9.06 -17.44
C VAL A 163 -27.03 9.66 -17.14
N ILE A 164 -28.10 8.88 -17.39
CA ILE A 164 -29.48 9.30 -17.13
C ILE A 164 -29.82 9.17 -15.65
N ASN A 165 -29.39 8.06 -15.05
CA ASN A 165 -29.70 7.74 -13.67
C ASN A 165 -28.57 6.95 -13.01
N VAL A 166 -28.37 7.16 -11.73
CA VAL A 166 -27.41 6.44 -10.88
C VAL A 166 -28.22 5.49 -10.01
N PHE A 167 -28.13 4.20 -10.29
CA PHE A 167 -28.79 3.16 -9.48
C PHE A 167 -28.08 2.93 -8.15
N GLN A 168 -26.75 3.00 -8.16
CA GLN A 168 -25.91 2.84 -6.98
C GLN A 168 -24.66 3.73 -7.15
N LYS A 169 -24.38 4.57 -6.16
CA LYS A 169 -23.20 5.44 -6.20
C LYS A 169 -21.90 4.66 -6.13
N GLY A 170 -20.93 5.11 -6.90
CA GLY A 170 -19.57 4.64 -6.82
C GLY A 170 -18.80 5.32 -5.69
N TYR A 171 -17.60 4.80 -5.39
CA TYR A 171 -16.72 5.40 -4.39
C TYR A 171 -15.26 5.24 -4.77
N THR A 172 -14.48 6.28 -4.49
CA THR A 172 -13.01 6.27 -4.60
C THR A 172 -12.39 6.43 -3.22
N LEU A 173 -11.20 5.83 -3.01
CA LEU A 173 -10.36 6.00 -1.82
C LEU A 173 -9.02 6.59 -2.26
N SER A 174 -8.69 7.79 -1.81
CA SER A 174 -7.45 8.49 -2.20
C SER A 174 -7.25 8.54 -3.72
N GLY A 175 -8.34 8.75 -4.49
CA GLY A 175 -8.34 8.81 -5.94
C GLY A 175 -8.34 7.46 -6.67
N ARG A 176 -8.26 6.33 -5.95
CA ARG A 176 -8.39 4.99 -6.53
C ARG A 176 -9.82 4.50 -6.43
N LEU A 177 -10.33 3.92 -7.51
CA LEU A 177 -11.66 3.33 -7.54
C LEU A 177 -11.75 2.13 -6.58
N VAL A 178 -12.73 2.19 -5.64
CA VAL A 178 -13.11 1.10 -4.74
C VAL A 178 -14.31 0.35 -5.30
N ARG A 179 -15.32 1.10 -5.75
CA ARG A 179 -16.54 0.56 -6.37
C ARG A 179 -17.02 1.49 -7.47
N PRO A 180 -17.29 0.98 -8.69
CA PRO A 180 -17.86 1.80 -9.77
C PRO A 180 -19.30 2.21 -9.45
N ALA A 181 -19.71 3.37 -9.99
CA ALA A 181 -21.13 3.76 -9.96
C ALA A 181 -21.92 2.91 -10.96
N MET A 182 -23.01 2.32 -10.50
CA MET A 182 -23.93 1.56 -11.38
C MET A 182 -24.93 2.54 -12.00
N VAL A 183 -24.86 2.68 -13.32
CA VAL A 183 -25.55 3.75 -14.04
C VAL A 183 -26.40 3.23 -15.20
N VAL A 184 -27.43 4.02 -15.55
CA VAL A 184 -28.19 3.88 -16.78
C VAL A 184 -27.71 4.96 -17.75
N VAL A 185 -27.38 4.57 -18.97
CA VAL A 185 -26.75 5.45 -19.99
C VAL A 185 -27.75 5.72 -21.12
N ALA A 186 -27.73 6.95 -21.63
CA ALA A 186 -28.50 7.35 -22.79
C ALA A 186 -27.93 6.75 -24.08
N LYS A 187 -28.79 6.19 -24.94
CA LYS A 187 -28.50 5.89 -26.35
C LYS A 187 -29.19 6.92 -27.22
N ALA A 188 -28.60 7.24 -28.38
CA ALA A 188 -29.30 8.00 -29.39
C ALA A 188 -30.63 7.31 -29.74
N ALA A 189 -31.72 8.06 -29.83
CA ALA A 189 -32.96 7.57 -30.41
C ALA A 189 -32.71 7.32 -31.91
N ASP A 190 -33.00 6.11 -32.37
CA ASP A 190 -32.94 5.74 -33.80
C ASP A 190 -34.03 6.47 -34.56
#